data_f9e96b187d752507d7ba36a4897a11b9
#
_entry.id   f9e96b187d752507d7ba36a4897a11b9
#
_cell.length_a   1.000
_cell.length_b   1.000
_cell.length_c   1.000
_cell.angle_alpha   90.00
_cell.angle_beta   90.00
_cell.angle_gamma   90.00
#
_symmetry.space_group_name_H-M   'P 1'
#
loop_
_entity.id
_entity.type
_entity.pdbx_description
1 polymer ?
#
loop_
_entity_poly.entity_id
_entity_poly.type
_entity_poly.pdbx_seq_one_letter_code
_entity_poly.pdbx_strand_id
1 'polypeptide(L)'
;MIYAQPGTPGAIVSFKQRYGNYIGGEFVAPLSGEYFTNTSPVTGEVIAEFPRSNAADIDKALDAAHAAADAWGKTSPQDRSLVLLKIADRIEQHLEVLAVTESWDNGKAVRETLNADVPLAADHFRYFAGCIRAQEGGAAEINEHTAAYHFHEPLGVVGQIIPWNFPLLMAAWKLAPALAAGNCIVLKPAEQTPLSIMVFAELINDLLPPGVLNIVQGFGREAGEALATSKRIAKIAFTGSTPIGAHIMHAAAENLIPSTVELGGKSPNIFFEDIMQAEPQFIEKAAEGLVLAFFNQGEVCTCPSRALVQESIYDDFMKVVMKKIVKIKRGNPLDTETMVGAQASEQQYDKILSYLKIAQEEGAELLTGGAAERLEGDLSSGYYIQPTLLKGHNKMRVFQEEIFGPVVGITTFKDEAEALAIANDSEFGLGAGLWTRDINRAYRMGRAIKAGRVWTNCYHLYPAHAAFGGYKKSGVGRENHKMMLDHYQQTKNLLVSYDINPLGFF
;
A
#
# COMPACT_ATOMS: atom_id res chain seq x y z
N MET A 1 21.49 -12.19 11.85
CA MET A 1 22.19 -12.27 10.52
C MET A 1 22.21 -10.88 9.93
N ILE A 2 23.30 -10.49 9.30
CA ILE A 2 23.39 -9.18 8.61
C ILE A 2 23.69 -9.47 7.15
N TYR A 3 22.83 -8.99 6.24
CA TYR A 3 23.11 -9.02 4.81
C TYR A 3 24.19 -7.98 4.48
N ALA A 4 25.10 -8.34 3.59
CA ALA A 4 26.07 -7.38 3.08
C ALA A 4 25.38 -6.29 2.26
N GLN A 5 25.89 -5.07 2.35
CA GLN A 5 25.41 -3.94 1.56
C GLN A 5 25.45 -4.28 0.07
N PRO A 6 24.40 -3.97 -0.69
CA PRO A 6 24.37 -4.21 -2.13
C PRO A 6 25.61 -3.66 -2.84
N GLY A 7 26.19 -4.46 -3.75
CA GLY A 7 27.38 -4.10 -4.50
C GLY A 7 28.72 -4.30 -3.76
N THR A 8 28.73 -4.72 -2.50
CA THR A 8 29.94 -5.05 -1.75
C THR A 8 30.25 -6.57 -1.78
N PRO A 9 31.48 -6.99 -1.43
CA PRO A 9 31.80 -8.42 -1.36
C PRO A 9 30.86 -9.19 -0.44
N GLY A 10 30.28 -10.27 -0.94
CA GLY A 10 29.32 -11.11 -0.21
C GLY A 10 27.86 -10.64 -0.30
N ALA A 11 27.58 -9.54 -1.00
CA ALA A 11 26.21 -9.12 -1.25
C ALA A 11 25.48 -10.07 -2.20
N ILE A 12 24.18 -10.31 -1.91
CA ILE A 12 23.32 -11.16 -2.74
C ILE A 12 22.75 -10.41 -3.96
N VAL A 13 22.88 -9.09 -3.98
CA VAL A 13 22.43 -8.23 -5.07
C VAL A 13 23.42 -7.08 -5.31
N SER A 14 23.55 -6.69 -6.57
CA SER A 14 24.21 -5.47 -7.00
C SER A 14 23.32 -4.71 -7.98
N PHE A 15 23.37 -3.39 -7.96
CA PHE A 15 22.50 -2.56 -8.78
C PHE A 15 23.26 -2.00 -9.97
N LYS A 16 22.54 -1.71 -11.05
CA LYS A 16 23.06 -0.94 -12.17
C LYS A 16 23.29 0.50 -11.74
N GLN A 17 24.27 1.17 -12.32
CA GLN A 17 24.46 2.61 -12.11
C GLN A 17 23.30 3.42 -12.68
N ARG A 18 22.65 2.90 -13.73
CA ARG A 18 21.55 3.57 -14.42
C ARG A 18 20.53 2.56 -14.90
N TYR A 19 19.25 2.85 -14.63
CA TYR A 19 18.10 2.06 -15.10
C TYR A 19 17.39 2.77 -16.26
N GLY A 20 16.60 2.04 -17.03
CA GLY A 20 15.67 2.55 -18.04
C GLY A 20 14.21 2.47 -17.55
N ASN A 21 13.28 2.99 -18.34
CA ASN A 21 11.87 2.62 -18.26
C ASN A 21 11.71 1.19 -18.79
N TYR A 22 10.70 0.46 -18.33
CA TYR A 22 10.31 -0.83 -18.90
C TYR A 22 9.09 -0.62 -19.78
N ILE A 23 9.28 -0.63 -21.11
CA ILE A 23 8.21 -0.34 -22.08
C ILE A 23 8.26 -1.34 -23.22
N GLY A 24 7.12 -1.98 -23.52
CA GLY A 24 7.02 -2.92 -24.63
C GLY A 24 7.87 -4.17 -24.47
N GLY A 25 8.20 -4.57 -23.23
CA GLY A 25 9.08 -5.70 -22.94
C GLY A 25 10.57 -5.38 -22.93
N GLU A 26 10.96 -4.10 -23.08
CA GLU A 26 12.35 -3.65 -23.16
C GLU A 26 12.67 -2.58 -22.13
N PHE A 27 13.93 -2.54 -21.66
CA PHE A 27 14.45 -1.48 -20.82
C PHE A 27 15.01 -0.37 -21.70
N VAL A 28 14.34 0.80 -21.70
CA VAL A 28 14.63 1.90 -22.61
C VAL A 28 14.97 3.20 -21.87
N ALA A 29 15.85 3.99 -22.43
CA ALA A 29 16.17 5.33 -21.93
C ALA A 29 14.94 6.26 -22.04
N PRO A 30 14.82 7.30 -21.16
CA PRO A 30 13.81 8.33 -21.33
C PRO A 30 14.04 9.09 -22.63
N LEU A 31 12.96 9.51 -23.30
CA LEU A 31 13.06 10.20 -24.59
C LEU A 31 13.80 11.55 -24.50
N SER A 32 13.72 12.22 -23.35
CA SER A 32 14.49 13.44 -23.08
C SER A 32 15.99 13.21 -22.85
N GLY A 33 16.39 11.97 -22.50
CA GLY A 33 17.74 11.66 -22.03
C GLY A 33 18.01 12.13 -20.59
N GLU A 34 17.02 12.67 -19.87
CA GLU A 34 17.16 13.15 -18.49
C GLU A 34 16.98 12.05 -17.47
N TYR A 35 17.76 12.11 -16.39
CA TYR A 35 17.73 11.18 -15.28
C TYR A 35 17.67 11.92 -13.95
N PHE A 36 17.15 11.27 -12.93
CA PHE A 36 17.25 11.71 -11.54
C PHE A 36 17.99 10.68 -10.71
N THR A 37 18.62 11.16 -9.64
CA THR A 37 19.38 10.32 -8.71
C THR A 37 18.48 9.77 -7.62
N ASN A 38 18.56 8.46 -7.39
CA ASN A 38 17.98 7.80 -6.24
C ASN A 38 19.04 7.61 -5.15
N THR A 39 18.68 7.95 -3.91
CA THR A 39 19.57 7.95 -2.75
C THR A 39 19.03 7.00 -1.68
N SER A 40 19.88 6.14 -1.13
CA SER A 40 19.49 5.29 -0.01
C SER A 40 19.21 6.14 1.23
N PRO A 41 18.05 5.97 1.88
CA PRO A 41 17.76 6.65 3.13
C PRO A 41 18.58 6.09 4.31
N VAL A 42 19.24 4.95 4.12
CA VAL A 42 20.05 4.26 5.12
C VAL A 42 21.37 4.96 5.37
N THR A 43 22.04 5.39 4.29
CA THR A 43 23.38 6.01 4.32
C THR A 43 23.43 7.42 3.77
N GLY A 44 22.39 7.86 3.04
CA GLY A 44 22.42 9.11 2.28
C GLY A 44 23.21 9.03 0.96
N GLU A 45 23.74 7.84 0.61
CA GLU A 45 24.53 7.66 -0.61
C GLU A 45 23.66 7.37 -1.83
N VAL A 46 24.18 7.73 -3.01
CA VAL A 46 23.53 7.45 -4.29
C VAL A 46 23.55 5.95 -4.56
N ILE A 47 22.37 5.40 -4.89
CA ILE A 47 22.22 4.00 -5.31
C ILE A 47 22.35 3.88 -6.83
N ALA A 48 21.56 4.66 -7.58
CA ALA A 48 21.47 4.60 -9.03
C ALA A 48 20.80 5.86 -9.62
N GLU A 49 20.83 5.96 -10.94
CA GLU A 49 20.06 6.95 -11.69
C GLU A 49 18.84 6.29 -12.37
N PHE A 50 17.71 6.99 -12.35
CA PHE A 50 16.46 6.57 -12.97
C PHE A 50 15.93 7.59 -13.96
N PRO A 51 15.13 7.17 -14.97
CA PRO A 51 14.57 8.07 -15.97
C PRO A 51 13.73 9.18 -15.34
N ARG A 52 14.02 10.43 -15.71
CA ARG A 52 13.12 11.55 -15.49
C ARG A 52 12.19 11.68 -16.69
N SER A 53 11.20 10.82 -16.71
CA SER A 53 10.25 10.72 -17.81
C SER A 53 9.20 11.84 -17.77
N ASN A 54 8.67 12.13 -18.94
CA ASN A 54 7.64 13.14 -19.17
C ASN A 54 6.45 12.56 -19.95
N ALA A 55 5.57 13.42 -20.46
CA ALA A 55 4.37 13.00 -21.21
C ALA A 55 4.71 12.16 -22.45
N ALA A 56 5.82 12.41 -23.13
CA ALA A 56 6.20 11.64 -24.32
C ALA A 56 6.57 10.18 -23.99
N ASP A 57 7.20 9.94 -22.83
CA ASP A 57 7.48 8.59 -22.34
C ASP A 57 6.21 7.86 -21.94
N ILE A 58 5.27 8.57 -21.31
CA ILE A 58 3.93 8.03 -20.99
C ILE A 58 3.19 7.67 -22.28
N ASP A 59 3.19 8.52 -23.29
CA ASP A 59 2.56 8.23 -24.58
C ASP A 59 3.18 7.01 -25.26
N LYS A 60 4.51 6.86 -25.22
CA LYS A 60 5.20 5.66 -25.73
C LYS A 60 4.78 4.39 -24.99
N ALA A 61 4.64 4.47 -23.65
CA ALA A 61 4.16 3.34 -22.85
C ALA A 61 2.70 2.99 -23.17
N LEU A 62 1.86 4.00 -23.38
CA LEU A 62 0.47 3.82 -23.79
C LEU A 62 0.37 3.23 -25.20
N ASP A 63 1.24 3.59 -26.14
CA ASP A 63 1.30 2.96 -27.47
C ASP A 63 1.58 1.46 -27.35
N ALA A 64 2.57 1.07 -26.54
CA ALA A 64 2.89 -0.35 -26.31
C ALA A 64 1.73 -1.08 -25.61
N ALA A 65 1.08 -0.46 -24.63
CA ALA A 65 -0.06 -1.03 -23.92
C ALA A 65 -1.27 -1.24 -24.85
N HIS A 66 -1.60 -0.26 -25.67
CA HIS A 66 -2.72 -0.36 -26.64
C HIS A 66 -2.44 -1.41 -27.72
N ALA A 67 -1.19 -1.55 -28.17
CA ALA A 67 -0.82 -2.58 -29.13
C ALA A 67 -1.02 -4.01 -28.59
N ALA A 68 -0.85 -4.22 -27.27
CA ALA A 68 -1.01 -5.51 -26.62
C ALA A 68 -2.46 -5.78 -26.14
N ALA A 69 -3.29 -4.74 -25.94
CA ALA A 69 -4.54 -4.83 -25.18
C ALA A 69 -5.57 -5.82 -25.79
N ASP A 70 -5.74 -5.83 -27.11
CA ASP A 70 -6.70 -6.73 -27.75
C ASP A 70 -6.28 -8.21 -27.60
N ALA A 71 -5.01 -8.51 -27.83
CA ALA A 71 -4.50 -9.89 -27.73
C ALA A 71 -4.52 -10.38 -26.27
N TRP A 72 -4.07 -9.57 -25.31
CA TRP A 72 -4.08 -9.94 -23.89
C TRP A 72 -5.50 -10.07 -23.33
N GLY A 73 -6.39 -9.13 -23.65
CA GLY A 73 -7.80 -9.15 -23.22
C GLY A 73 -8.59 -10.36 -23.69
N LYS A 74 -8.18 -10.96 -24.84
CA LYS A 74 -8.78 -12.18 -25.40
C LYS A 74 -8.16 -13.48 -24.91
N THR A 75 -7.10 -13.43 -24.11
CA THR A 75 -6.53 -14.65 -23.50
C THR A 75 -7.52 -15.31 -22.56
N SER A 76 -7.45 -16.61 -22.40
CA SER A 76 -8.35 -17.31 -21.48
C SER A 76 -8.07 -16.95 -20.02
N PRO A 77 -9.07 -17.00 -19.12
CA PRO A 77 -8.84 -16.90 -17.69
C PRO A 77 -7.79 -17.89 -17.18
N GLN A 78 -7.70 -19.07 -17.78
CA GLN A 78 -6.72 -20.08 -17.44
C GLN A 78 -5.29 -19.61 -17.76
N ASP A 79 -5.06 -19.04 -18.94
CA ASP A 79 -3.72 -18.57 -19.33
C ASP A 79 -3.26 -17.42 -18.44
N ARG A 80 -4.14 -16.45 -18.16
CA ARG A 80 -3.84 -15.35 -17.24
C ARG A 80 -3.52 -15.86 -15.82
N SER A 81 -4.33 -16.80 -15.32
CA SER A 81 -4.07 -17.47 -14.04
C SER A 81 -2.69 -18.11 -13.98
N LEU A 82 -2.28 -18.85 -15.02
CA LEU A 82 -0.97 -19.49 -15.09
C LEU A 82 0.19 -18.47 -15.10
N VAL A 83 0.01 -17.33 -15.77
CA VAL A 83 1.01 -16.25 -15.74
C VAL A 83 1.15 -15.68 -14.33
N LEU A 84 0.04 -15.40 -13.64
CA LEU A 84 0.08 -14.88 -12.27
C LEU A 84 0.74 -15.85 -11.28
N LEU A 85 0.48 -17.15 -11.42
CA LEU A 85 1.15 -18.18 -10.61
C LEU A 85 2.66 -18.20 -10.86
N LYS A 86 3.10 -18.11 -12.13
CA LYS A 86 4.53 -18.02 -12.45
C LYS A 86 5.19 -16.75 -11.88
N ILE A 87 4.48 -15.62 -11.88
CA ILE A 87 4.97 -14.39 -11.25
C ILE A 87 5.15 -14.61 -9.74
N ALA A 88 4.15 -15.20 -9.06
CA ALA A 88 4.24 -15.50 -7.64
C ALA A 88 5.42 -16.44 -7.31
N ASP A 89 5.60 -17.51 -8.10
CA ASP A 89 6.71 -18.43 -7.94
C ASP A 89 8.07 -17.73 -8.16
N ARG A 90 8.15 -16.81 -9.13
CA ARG A 90 9.36 -16.03 -9.39
C ARG A 90 9.70 -15.08 -8.24
N ILE A 91 8.68 -14.44 -7.63
CA ILE A 91 8.87 -13.62 -6.43
C ILE A 91 9.43 -14.45 -5.27
N GLU A 92 8.88 -15.64 -5.01
CA GLU A 92 9.38 -16.52 -3.94
C GLU A 92 10.77 -17.06 -4.20
N GLN A 93 11.08 -17.44 -5.46
CA GLN A 93 12.42 -17.88 -5.85
C GLN A 93 13.49 -16.81 -5.61
N HIS A 94 13.13 -15.54 -5.66
CA HIS A 94 14.02 -14.39 -5.49
C HIS A 94 13.67 -13.56 -4.25
N LEU A 95 13.04 -14.18 -3.24
CA LEU A 95 12.54 -13.51 -2.04
C LEU A 95 13.61 -12.68 -1.35
N GLU A 96 14.80 -13.23 -1.07
CA GLU A 96 15.87 -12.50 -0.38
C GLU A 96 16.42 -11.33 -1.23
N VAL A 97 16.56 -11.51 -2.53
CA VAL A 97 17.00 -10.45 -3.46
C VAL A 97 16.02 -9.28 -3.43
N LEU A 98 14.72 -9.55 -3.56
CA LEU A 98 13.68 -8.53 -3.51
C LEU A 98 13.61 -7.86 -2.13
N ALA A 99 13.70 -8.65 -1.06
CA ALA A 99 13.64 -8.14 0.31
C ALA A 99 14.82 -7.19 0.64
N VAL A 100 16.05 -7.57 0.30
CA VAL A 100 17.23 -6.73 0.50
C VAL A 100 17.19 -5.49 -0.38
N THR A 101 16.74 -5.62 -1.63
CA THR A 101 16.56 -4.49 -2.54
C THR A 101 15.59 -3.47 -1.97
N GLU A 102 14.40 -3.92 -1.54
CA GLU A 102 13.38 -3.03 -0.98
C GLU A 102 13.83 -2.38 0.32
N SER A 103 14.50 -3.13 1.20
CA SER A 103 15.05 -2.58 2.44
C SER A 103 16.10 -1.50 2.19
N TRP A 104 16.95 -1.68 1.20
CA TRP A 104 18.01 -0.71 0.88
C TRP A 104 17.49 0.56 0.21
N ASP A 105 16.47 0.42 -0.64
CA ASP A 105 15.83 1.51 -1.37
C ASP A 105 14.89 2.35 -0.48
N ASN A 106 14.15 1.68 0.41
CA ASN A 106 13.12 2.31 1.25
C ASN A 106 13.61 2.67 2.66
N GLY A 107 14.60 1.95 3.20
CA GLY A 107 15.06 2.10 4.59
C GLY A 107 14.40 1.18 5.61
N LYS A 108 13.36 0.43 5.26
CA LYS A 108 12.66 -0.48 6.16
C LYS A 108 13.50 -1.69 6.56
N ALA A 109 13.21 -2.26 7.73
CA ALA A 109 13.95 -3.41 8.24
C ALA A 109 13.74 -4.67 7.37
N VAL A 110 14.83 -5.33 6.99
CA VAL A 110 14.82 -6.53 6.14
C VAL A 110 14.00 -7.68 6.74
N ARG A 111 13.86 -7.73 8.06
CA ARG A 111 12.98 -8.69 8.74
C ARG A 111 11.51 -8.54 8.34
N GLU A 112 11.09 -7.32 8.00
CA GLU A 112 9.71 -7.03 7.55
C GLU A 112 9.54 -7.39 6.09
N THR A 113 10.49 -7.03 5.23
CA THR A 113 10.42 -7.37 3.80
C THR A 113 10.50 -8.88 3.57
N LEU A 114 11.30 -9.62 4.35
CA LEU A 114 11.42 -11.08 4.29
C LEU A 114 10.17 -11.81 4.78
N ASN A 115 9.50 -11.31 5.82
CA ASN A 115 8.43 -12.04 6.50
C ASN A 115 7.02 -11.50 6.22
N ALA A 116 6.90 -10.31 5.65
CA ALA A 116 5.64 -9.67 5.34
C ALA A 116 5.54 -9.22 3.87
N ASP A 117 6.31 -8.23 3.44
CA ASP A 117 6.08 -7.52 2.17
C ASP A 117 6.20 -8.44 0.95
N VAL A 118 7.32 -9.14 0.80
CA VAL A 118 7.57 -10.01 -0.37
C VAL A 118 6.66 -11.25 -0.37
N PRO A 119 6.49 -11.96 0.78
CA PRO A 119 5.51 -13.07 0.84
C PRO A 119 4.08 -12.65 0.52
N LEU A 120 3.63 -11.50 1.03
CA LEU A 120 2.29 -10.98 0.73
C LEU A 120 2.15 -10.60 -0.74
N ALA A 121 3.18 -10.04 -1.37
CA ALA A 121 3.14 -9.75 -2.80
C ALA A 121 2.92 -11.03 -3.62
N ALA A 122 3.64 -12.12 -3.32
CA ALA A 122 3.44 -13.41 -3.97
C ALA A 122 2.02 -13.97 -3.72
N ASP A 123 1.52 -13.90 -2.48
CA ASP A 123 0.17 -14.37 -2.12
C ASP A 123 -0.93 -13.64 -2.89
N HIS A 124 -0.79 -12.32 -3.11
CA HIS A 124 -1.76 -11.55 -3.88
C HIS A 124 -1.84 -12.00 -5.34
N PHE A 125 -0.72 -12.28 -5.98
CA PHE A 125 -0.73 -12.86 -7.33
C PHE A 125 -1.40 -14.24 -7.36
N ARG A 126 -1.12 -15.11 -6.38
CA ARG A 126 -1.78 -16.43 -6.26
C ARG A 126 -3.28 -16.30 -6.03
N TYR A 127 -3.69 -15.39 -5.16
CA TYR A 127 -5.10 -15.17 -4.87
C TYR A 127 -5.88 -14.77 -6.13
N PHE A 128 -5.42 -13.78 -6.89
CA PHE A 128 -6.11 -13.33 -8.10
C PHE A 128 -6.00 -14.34 -9.26
N ALA A 129 -4.97 -15.18 -9.28
CA ALA A 129 -4.92 -16.34 -10.17
C ALA A 129 -6.07 -17.33 -9.91
N GLY A 130 -6.41 -17.54 -8.64
CA GLY A 130 -7.58 -18.33 -8.25
C GLY A 130 -8.90 -17.63 -8.55
N CYS A 131 -9.01 -16.35 -8.21
CA CYS A 131 -10.22 -15.56 -8.39
C CYS A 131 -10.70 -15.52 -9.84
N ILE A 132 -9.80 -15.27 -10.80
CA ILE A 132 -10.20 -15.15 -12.20
C ILE A 132 -10.70 -16.47 -12.78
N ARG A 133 -10.21 -17.60 -12.29
CA ARG A 133 -10.70 -18.91 -12.71
C ARG A 133 -12.05 -19.29 -12.08
N ALA A 134 -12.35 -18.73 -10.93
CA ALA A 134 -13.60 -18.94 -10.19
C ALA A 134 -14.65 -17.88 -10.51
N GLN A 135 -14.33 -16.87 -11.33
CA GLN A 135 -15.27 -15.84 -11.71
C GLN A 135 -16.28 -16.39 -12.73
N GLU A 136 -17.54 -16.27 -12.40
CA GLU A 136 -18.66 -16.66 -13.24
C GLU A 136 -19.34 -15.41 -13.84
N GLY A 137 -19.90 -15.57 -15.04
CA GLY A 137 -20.85 -14.63 -15.60
C GLY A 137 -22.28 -14.89 -15.08
N GLY A 138 -23.26 -14.21 -15.67
CA GLY A 138 -24.66 -14.40 -15.34
C GLY A 138 -25.48 -14.81 -16.57
N ALA A 139 -26.50 -15.64 -16.35
CA ALA A 139 -27.56 -15.88 -17.33
C ALA A 139 -28.92 -15.79 -16.62
N ALA A 140 -29.88 -15.13 -17.27
CA ALA A 140 -31.23 -14.99 -16.78
C ALA A 140 -32.24 -15.18 -17.94
N GLU A 141 -33.28 -15.95 -17.69
CA GLU A 141 -34.41 -16.05 -18.59
C GLU A 141 -35.27 -14.79 -18.46
N ILE A 142 -35.56 -14.11 -19.58
CA ILE A 142 -36.46 -12.95 -19.64
C ILE A 142 -37.89 -13.42 -19.92
N ASN A 143 -38.01 -14.32 -20.87
CA ASN A 143 -39.21 -15.08 -21.22
C ASN A 143 -38.79 -16.36 -21.96
N GLU A 144 -39.78 -17.15 -22.44
CA GLU A 144 -39.52 -18.44 -23.11
C GLU A 144 -38.68 -18.32 -24.38
N HIS A 145 -38.52 -17.14 -24.95
CA HIS A 145 -37.79 -16.91 -26.19
C HIS A 145 -36.60 -15.93 -26.06
N THR A 146 -36.34 -15.38 -24.87
CA THR A 146 -35.31 -14.35 -24.69
C THR A 146 -34.50 -14.63 -23.43
N ALA A 147 -33.18 -14.68 -23.58
CA ALA A 147 -32.25 -14.80 -22.50
C ALA A 147 -31.31 -13.59 -22.41
N ALA A 148 -30.96 -13.20 -21.19
CA ALA A 148 -29.93 -12.20 -20.89
C ALA A 148 -28.67 -12.89 -20.39
N TYR A 149 -27.53 -12.51 -20.97
CA TYR A 149 -26.21 -12.94 -20.52
C TYR A 149 -25.42 -11.76 -20.02
N HIS A 150 -24.65 -11.97 -18.95
CA HIS A 150 -23.73 -10.97 -18.40
C HIS A 150 -22.29 -11.48 -18.52
N PHE A 151 -21.47 -10.72 -19.20
CA PHE A 151 -20.06 -10.99 -19.39
C PHE A 151 -19.22 -9.95 -18.68
N HIS A 152 -18.12 -10.37 -18.07
CA HIS A 152 -17.09 -9.48 -17.54
C HIS A 152 -16.02 -9.28 -18.61
N GLU A 153 -15.82 -8.04 -19.03
CA GLU A 153 -14.83 -7.67 -20.04
C GLU A 153 -13.75 -6.79 -19.42
N PRO A 154 -12.46 -6.91 -19.81
CA PRO A 154 -11.43 -5.99 -19.37
C PRO A 154 -11.75 -4.55 -19.79
N LEU A 155 -11.27 -3.58 -19.00
CA LEU A 155 -11.37 -2.16 -19.35
C LEU A 155 -10.46 -1.78 -20.53
N GLY A 156 -9.33 -2.48 -20.69
CA GLY A 156 -8.35 -2.26 -21.74
C GLY A 156 -7.00 -1.79 -21.20
N VAL A 157 -6.64 -0.53 -21.35
CA VAL A 157 -5.39 0.03 -20.80
C VAL A 157 -5.69 0.82 -19.54
N VAL A 158 -4.97 0.48 -18.44
CA VAL A 158 -5.17 1.12 -17.14
C VAL A 158 -3.90 1.81 -16.66
N GLY A 159 -4.05 2.99 -16.07
CA GLY A 159 -2.99 3.71 -15.40
C GLY A 159 -2.94 3.34 -13.92
N GLN A 160 -1.74 3.15 -13.38
CA GLN A 160 -1.52 2.84 -11.96
C GLN A 160 -0.39 3.71 -11.41
N ILE A 161 -0.60 4.32 -10.24
CA ILE A 161 0.41 5.11 -9.53
C ILE A 161 0.50 4.59 -8.11
N ILE A 162 1.70 4.20 -7.68
CA ILE A 162 1.95 3.57 -6.39
C ILE A 162 2.85 4.43 -5.50
N PRO A 163 2.69 4.33 -4.16
CA PRO A 163 3.49 5.06 -3.18
C PRO A 163 4.84 4.39 -2.91
N TRP A 164 5.62 5.05 -2.07
CA TRP A 164 6.98 4.64 -1.71
C TRP A 164 7.07 3.76 -0.44
N ASN A 165 6.01 3.63 0.35
CA ASN A 165 6.11 2.96 1.65
C ASN A 165 6.09 1.43 1.61
N PHE A 166 5.46 0.83 0.60
CA PHE A 166 5.45 -0.61 0.31
C PHE A 166 5.54 -0.83 -1.20
N PRO A 167 6.69 -0.54 -1.84
CA PRO A 167 6.77 -0.47 -3.29
C PRO A 167 6.27 -1.73 -4.00
N LEU A 168 6.87 -2.89 -3.70
CA LEU A 168 6.52 -4.17 -4.34
C LEU A 168 5.10 -4.63 -3.98
N LEU A 169 4.72 -4.51 -2.70
CA LEU A 169 3.40 -4.95 -2.25
C LEU A 169 2.28 -4.10 -2.86
N MET A 170 2.44 -2.78 -2.94
CA MET A 170 1.46 -1.88 -3.57
C MET A 170 1.39 -2.08 -5.09
N ALA A 171 2.51 -2.43 -5.73
CA ALA A 171 2.49 -2.87 -7.11
C ALA A 171 1.67 -4.16 -7.25
N ALA A 172 1.92 -5.18 -6.43
CA ALA A 172 1.20 -6.45 -6.48
C ALA A 172 -0.31 -6.27 -6.28
N TRP A 173 -0.75 -5.41 -5.34
CA TRP A 173 -2.16 -5.12 -5.10
C TRP A 173 -2.89 -4.60 -6.33
N LYS A 174 -2.20 -3.86 -7.18
CA LYS A 174 -2.78 -3.25 -8.40
C LYS A 174 -2.53 -4.10 -9.65
N LEU A 175 -1.34 -4.67 -9.80
CA LEU A 175 -0.97 -5.48 -10.96
C LEU A 175 -1.76 -6.79 -11.02
N ALA A 176 -1.85 -7.51 -9.88
CA ALA A 176 -2.45 -8.83 -9.88
C ALA A 176 -3.92 -8.84 -10.34
N PRO A 177 -4.84 -8.01 -9.78
CA PRO A 177 -6.21 -7.97 -10.26
C PRO A 177 -6.35 -7.41 -11.68
N ALA A 178 -5.52 -6.43 -12.07
CA ALA A 178 -5.56 -5.84 -13.40
C ALA A 178 -5.16 -6.84 -14.48
N LEU A 179 -4.06 -7.57 -14.27
CA LEU A 179 -3.59 -8.64 -15.16
C LEU A 179 -4.58 -9.81 -15.20
N ALA A 180 -5.11 -10.22 -14.05
CA ALA A 180 -6.13 -11.27 -13.97
C ALA A 180 -7.36 -10.92 -14.81
N ALA A 181 -7.82 -9.68 -14.73
CA ALA A 181 -8.96 -9.17 -15.48
C ALA A 181 -8.70 -9.02 -16.99
N GLY A 182 -7.44 -9.11 -17.45
CA GLY A 182 -7.07 -8.99 -18.86
C GLY A 182 -6.70 -7.59 -19.33
N ASN A 183 -6.35 -6.67 -18.41
CA ASN A 183 -5.93 -5.32 -18.76
C ASN A 183 -4.42 -5.25 -19.03
N CYS A 184 -4.02 -4.31 -19.89
CA CYS A 184 -2.65 -3.85 -20.02
C CYS A 184 -2.42 -2.65 -19.12
N ILE A 185 -1.19 -2.47 -18.63
CA ILE A 185 -0.90 -1.56 -17.53
C ILE A 185 0.22 -0.60 -17.90
N VAL A 186 0.05 0.67 -17.55
CA VAL A 186 1.12 1.65 -17.41
C VAL A 186 1.24 2.00 -15.93
N LEU A 187 2.33 1.56 -15.30
CA LEU A 187 2.62 1.75 -13.87
C LEU A 187 3.65 2.85 -13.69
N LYS A 188 3.35 3.82 -12.82
CA LYS A 188 4.32 4.82 -12.35
C LYS A 188 4.64 4.57 -10.87
N PRO A 189 5.84 4.05 -10.53
CA PRO A 189 6.32 3.96 -9.15
C PRO A 189 6.62 5.34 -8.55
N ALA A 190 6.73 5.39 -7.21
CA ALA A 190 7.21 6.60 -6.55
C ALA A 190 8.71 6.85 -6.86
N GLU A 191 9.06 8.10 -7.06
CA GLU A 191 10.44 8.51 -7.34
C GLU A 191 11.40 8.25 -6.18
N GLN A 192 10.90 8.14 -4.97
CA GLN A 192 11.70 7.84 -3.77
C GLN A 192 12.17 6.37 -3.73
N THR A 193 11.40 5.45 -4.30
CA THR A 193 11.66 4.00 -4.21
C THR A 193 11.41 3.29 -5.54
N PRO A 194 12.18 3.62 -6.57
CA PRO A 194 12.00 3.06 -7.91
C PRO A 194 12.63 1.68 -8.09
N LEU A 195 13.58 1.30 -7.22
CA LEU A 195 14.53 0.23 -7.47
C LEU A 195 13.90 -1.17 -7.40
N SER A 196 13.14 -1.48 -6.33
CA SER A 196 12.56 -2.82 -6.17
C SER A 196 11.60 -3.18 -7.31
N ILE A 197 10.90 -2.18 -7.87
CA ILE A 197 10.00 -2.36 -9.02
C ILE A 197 10.79 -2.66 -10.31
N MET A 198 11.96 -2.07 -10.49
CA MET A 198 12.79 -2.36 -11.66
C MET A 198 13.45 -3.73 -11.55
N VAL A 199 13.93 -4.11 -10.37
CA VAL A 199 14.45 -5.48 -10.13
C VAL A 199 13.33 -6.51 -10.33
N PHE A 200 12.13 -6.23 -9.84
CA PHE A 200 10.95 -7.09 -10.10
C PHE A 200 10.66 -7.21 -11.60
N ALA A 201 10.68 -6.11 -12.34
CA ALA A 201 10.47 -6.13 -13.80
C ALA A 201 11.53 -6.99 -14.53
N GLU A 202 12.80 -6.90 -14.11
CA GLU A 202 13.88 -7.74 -14.66
C GLU A 202 13.62 -9.23 -14.40
N LEU A 203 13.11 -9.57 -13.22
CA LEU A 203 12.83 -10.96 -12.83
C LEU A 203 11.65 -11.57 -13.59
N ILE A 204 10.66 -10.78 -14.04
CA ILE A 204 9.44 -11.28 -14.69
C ILE A 204 9.37 -10.98 -16.18
N ASN A 205 10.42 -10.40 -16.76
CA ASN A 205 10.46 -9.94 -18.16
C ASN A 205 10.07 -11.00 -19.19
N ASP A 206 10.37 -12.27 -18.91
CA ASP A 206 10.06 -13.43 -19.75
C ASP A 206 8.64 -14.00 -19.56
N LEU A 207 7.88 -13.49 -18.59
CA LEU A 207 6.59 -14.07 -18.20
C LEU A 207 5.37 -13.38 -18.84
N LEU A 208 5.52 -12.13 -19.24
CA LEU A 208 4.44 -11.32 -19.82
C LEU A 208 4.74 -11.00 -21.28
N PRO A 209 3.71 -11.00 -22.15
CA PRO A 209 3.88 -10.52 -23.51
C PRO A 209 4.29 -9.03 -23.52
N PRO A 210 5.10 -8.61 -24.52
CA PRO A 210 5.50 -7.21 -24.67
C PRO A 210 4.28 -6.25 -24.66
N GLY A 211 4.37 -5.18 -23.88
CA GLY A 211 3.32 -4.16 -23.77
C GLY A 211 2.21 -4.44 -22.75
N VAL A 212 2.09 -5.67 -22.22
CA VAL A 212 1.09 -5.99 -21.18
C VAL A 212 1.38 -5.24 -19.87
N LEU A 213 2.66 -5.14 -19.50
CA LEU A 213 3.14 -4.31 -18.39
C LEU A 213 4.14 -3.30 -18.93
N ASN A 214 3.95 -2.04 -18.57
CA ASN A 214 4.88 -0.96 -18.86
C ASN A 214 5.11 -0.17 -17.56
N ILE A 215 6.37 0.17 -17.27
CA ILE A 215 6.76 0.88 -16.05
C ILE A 215 7.52 2.14 -16.48
N VAL A 216 6.99 3.31 -16.11
CA VAL A 216 7.57 4.61 -16.43
C VAL A 216 7.99 5.29 -15.15
N GLN A 217 9.29 5.52 -15.02
CA GLN A 217 9.90 6.23 -13.89
C GLN A 217 9.79 7.75 -14.09
N GLY A 218 9.81 8.52 -13.01
CA GLY A 218 9.75 9.98 -13.08
C GLY A 218 8.97 10.59 -11.93
N PHE A 219 8.96 11.91 -11.89
CA PHE A 219 8.30 12.66 -10.83
C PHE A 219 6.79 12.68 -10.97
N GLY A 220 6.10 12.79 -9.82
CA GLY A 220 4.64 12.86 -9.79
C GLY A 220 4.05 13.98 -10.64
N ARG A 221 4.67 15.18 -10.62
CA ARG A 221 4.22 16.36 -11.39
C ARG A 221 4.53 16.31 -12.89
N GLU A 222 5.33 15.38 -13.34
CA GLU A 222 5.73 15.18 -14.73
C GLU A 222 5.06 13.91 -15.29
N ALA A 223 5.66 12.75 -15.10
CA ALA A 223 5.12 11.48 -15.59
C ALA A 223 3.80 11.09 -14.92
N GLY A 224 3.65 11.34 -13.61
CA GLY A 224 2.41 11.04 -12.87
C GLY A 224 1.21 11.84 -13.36
N GLU A 225 1.38 13.15 -13.55
CA GLU A 225 0.36 14.05 -14.07
C GLU A 225 -0.04 13.66 -15.50
N ALA A 226 0.95 13.40 -16.36
CA ALA A 226 0.70 12.98 -17.73
C ALA A 226 -0.09 11.67 -17.82
N LEU A 227 0.17 10.71 -16.92
CA LEU A 227 -0.59 9.47 -16.85
C LEU A 227 -2.02 9.71 -16.32
N ALA A 228 -2.17 10.48 -15.23
CA ALA A 228 -3.44 10.73 -14.58
C ALA A 228 -4.44 11.47 -15.46
N THR A 229 -3.96 12.43 -16.25
CA THR A 229 -4.78 13.26 -17.14
C THR A 229 -4.94 12.68 -18.55
N SER A 230 -4.28 11.56 -18.85
CA SER A 230 -4.34 10.95 -20.17
C SER A 230 -5.76 10.49 -20.54
N LYS A 231 -6.21 10.87 -21.74
CA LYS A 231 -7.47 10.39 -22.32
C LYS A 231 -7.37 8.98 -22.90
N ARG A 232 -6.18 8.37 -22.81
CA ARG A 232 -5.87 7.06 -23.41
C ARG A 232 -5.92 5.92 -22.39
N ILE A 233 -6.24 6.20 -21.12
CA ILE A 233 -6.47 5.17 -20.10
C ILE A 233 -7.96 5.00 -19.84
N ALA A 234 -8.39 3.77 -19.60
CA ALA A 234 -9.77 3.42 -19.28
C ALA A 234 -10.07 3.43 -17.78
N LYS A 235 -9.04 3.54 -16.93
CA LYS A 235 -9.11 3.61 -15.47
C LYS A 235 -7.82 4.16 -14.93
N ILE A 236 -7.90 4.83 -13.78
CA ILE A 236 -6.75 5.17 -12.95
C ILE A 236 -6.86 4.55 -11.56
N ALA A 237 -5.81 3.88 -11.09
CA ALA A 237 -5.68 3.39 -9.72
C ALA A 237 -4.52 4.12 -9.03
N PHE A 238 -4.78 4.67 -7.86
CA PHE A 238 -3.83 5.48 -7.11
C PHE A 238 -3.76 5.06 -5.65
N THR A 239 -2.56 5.00 -5.09
CA THR A 239 -2.34 4.97 -3.65
C THR A 239 -1.33 6.05 -3.28
N GLY A 240 -1.68 6.88 -2.29
CA GLY A 240 -0.83 7.98 -1.85
C GLY A 240 -1.54 8.97 -0.93
N SER A 241 -1.10 10.23 -0.92
CA SER A 241 -1.67 11.25 -0.04
C SER A 241 -3.07 11.69 -0.45
N THR A 242 -3.88 12.09 0.54
CA THR A 242 -5.26 12.56 0.32
C THR A 242 -5.38 13.75 -0.65
N PRO A 243 -4.52 14.78 -0.62
CA PRO A 243 -4.60 15.86 -1.59
C PRO A 243 -4.35 15.40 -3.04
N ILE A 244 -3.37 14.50 -3.25
CA ILE A 244 -3.09 13.97 -4.58
C ILE A 244 -4.22 13.04 -5.05
N GLY A 245 -4.79 12.22 -4.14
CA GLY A 245 -5.94 11.39 -4.46
C GLY A 245 -7.15 12.20 -4.94
N ALA A 246 -7.43 13.34 -4.31
CA ALA A 246 -8.48 14.25 -4.76
C ALA A 246 -8.21 14.80 -6.18
N HIS A 247 -6.94 15.15 -6.49
CA HIS A 247 -6.53 15.58 -7.82
C HIS A 247 -6.69 14.46 -8.86
N ILE A 248 -6.29 13.23 -8.54
CA ILE A 248 -6.47 12.06 -9.40
C ILE A 248 -7.95 11.81 -9.73
N MET A 249 -8.83 11.89 -8.71
CA MET A 249 -10.27 11.75 -8.90
C MET A 249 -10.86 12.86 -9.80
N HIS A 250 -10.36 14.08 -9.67
CA HIS A 250 -10.75 15.19 -10.52
C HIS A 250 -10.38 14.93 -12.00
N ALA A 251 -9.13 14.53 -12.26
CA ALA A 251 -8.68 14.16 -13.60
C ALA A 251 -9.48 12.99 -14.20
N ALA A 252 -9.79 11.96 -13.39
CA ALA A 252 -10.63 10.85 -13.82
C ALA A 252 -12.06 11.29 -14.17
N ALA A 253 -12.64 12.22 -13.40
CA ALA A 253 -13.97 12.75 -13.65
C ALA A 253 -14.04 13.55 -14.97
N GLU A 254 -13.02 14.33 -15.30
CA GLU A 254 -12.92 15.04 -16.59
C GLU A 254 -12.91 14.09 -17.80
N ASN A 255 -12.30 12.92 -17.63
CA ASN A 255 -12.23 11.89 -18.68
C ASN A 255 -13.38 10.87 -18.61
N LEU A 256 -14.29 10.97 -17.63
CA LEU A 256 -15.39 10.02 -17.35
C LEU A 256 -14.92 8.58 -17.21
N ILE A 257 -13.76 8.36 -16.59
CA ILE A 257 -13.20 7.03 -16.32
C ILE A 257 -13.30 6.66 -14.83
N PRO A 258 -13.44 5.37 -14.49
CA PRO A 258 -13.43 4.93 -13.11
C PRO A 258 -12.06 5.17 -12.45
N SER A 259 -12.08 5.54 -11.17
CA SER A 259 -10.90 5.64 -10.33
C SER A 259 -11.06 4.82 -9.05
N THR A 260 -9.96 4.25 -8.57
CA THR A 260 -9.84 3.73 -7.21
C THR A 260 -8.69 4.45 -6.54
N VAL A 261 -8.92 4.99 -5.34
CA VAL A 261 -7.94 5.76 -4.60
C VAL A 261 -7.86 5.24 -3.16
N GLU A 262 -6.67 4.85 -2.75
CA GLU A 262 -6.32 4.49 -1.37
C GLU A 262 -5.44 5.60 -0.80
N LEU A 263 -5.90 6.21 0.30
CA LEU A 263 -5.35 7.46 0.79
C LEU A 263 -4.91 7.34 2.25
N GLY A 264 -4.56 8.48 2.85
CA GLY A 264 -4.05 8.53 4.21
C GLY A 264 -5.04 8.10 5.29
N GLY A 265 -4.51 7.91 6.49
CA GLY A 265 -5.28 7.52 7.66
C GLY A 265 -4.78 8.17 8.95
N LYS A 266 -5.62 8.11 9.98
CA LYS A 266 -5.30 8.44 11.37
C LYS A 266 -5.98 7.43 12.28
N SER A 267 -5.55 6.19 12.15
CA SER A 267 -6.25 5.03 12.70
C SER A 267 -6.24 5.02 14.22
N PRO A 268 -7.42 4.89 14.88
CA PRO A 268 -7.48 4.66 16.32
C PRO A 268 -7.12 3.21 16.65
N ASN A 269 -6.48 3.01 17.80
CA ASN A 269 -6.18 1.71 18.39
C ASN A 269 -6.66 1.73 19.83
N ILE A 270 -7.73 0.98 20.16
CA ILE A 270 -8.53 1.15 21.37
C ILE A 270 -8.27 -0.01 22.31
N PHE A 271 -7.89 0.28 23.55
CA PHE A 271 -7.54 -0.68 24.60
C PHE A 271 -8.50 -0.58 25.77
N PHE A 272 -9.39 -1.58 25.94
CA PHE A 272 -10.34 -1.64 27.03
C PHE A 272 -9.76 -2.32 28.28
N GLU A 273 -10.34 -2.00 29.45
CA GLU A 273 -9.81 -2.44 30.75
C GLU A 273 -9.77 -3.96 30.94
N ASP A 274 -10.66 -4.69 30.31
CA ASP A 274 -10.75 -6.16 30.42
C ASP A 274 -9.51 -6.89 29.87
N ILE A 275 -8.66 -6.22 29.07
CA ILE A 275 -7.38 -6.80 28.64
C ILE A 275 -6.41 -7.05 29.81
N MET A 276 -6.47 -6.21 30.86
CA MET A 276 -5.61 -6.35 32.04
C MET A 276 -6.05 -7.46 32.99
N GLN A 277 -7.24 -8.00 32.79
CA GLN A 277 -7.76 -9.17 33.51
C GLN A 277 -7.53 -10.49 32.75
N ALA A 278 -6.95 -10.40 31.55
CA ALA A 278 -6.66 -11.56 30.71
C ALA A 278 -5.34 -12.25 31.13
N GLU A 279 -5.02 -13.33 30.45
CA GLU A 279 -3.75 -14.04 30.61
C GLU A 279 -2.55 -13.13 30.32
N PRO A 280 -1.40 -13.28 31.01
CA PRO A 280 -0.23 -12.44 30.80
C PRO A 280 0.21 -12.36 29.33
N GLN A 281 0.09 -13.45 28.59
CA GLN A 281 0.42 -13.50 27.16
C GLN A 281 -0.49 -12.58 26.32
N PHE A 282 -1.76 -12.44 26.70
CA PHE A 282 -2.68 -11.54 26.01
C PHE A 282 -2.38 -10.07 26.30
N ILE A 283 -2.00 -9.75 27.55
CA ILE A 283 -1.57 -8.39 27.92
C ILE A 283 -0.32 -8.00 27.11
N GLU A 284 0.66 -8.92 27.02
CA GLU A 284 1.86 -8.74 26.21
C GLU A 284 1.53 -8.54 24.71
N LYS A 285 0.59 -9.32 24.19
CA LYS A 285 0.07 -9.18 22.81
C LYS A 285 -0.61 -7.85 22.57
N ALA A 286 -1.44 -7.39 23.50
CA ALA A 286 -2.11 -6.10 23.41
C ALA A 286 -1.09 -4.93 23.45
N ALA A 287 -0.09 -5.01 24.33
CA ALA A 287 0.99 -4.03 24.38
C ALA A 287 1.84 -4.03 23.09
N GLU A 288 2.11 -5.20 22.51
CA GLU A 288 2.73 -5.27 21.17
C GLU A 288 1.82 -4.61 20.11
N GLY A 289 0.50 -4.80 20.20
CA GLY A 289 -0.48 -4.16 19.33
C GLY A 289 -0.41 -2.63 19.32
N LEU A 290 0.00 -2.00 20.41
CA LEU A 290 0.30 -0.57 20.43
C LEU A 290 1.65 -0.28 19.74
N VAL A 291 2.67 -1.09 20.05
CA VAL A 291 4.04 -0.91 19.52
C VAL A 291 4.12 -1.19 18.01
N LEU A 292 3.17 -1.94 17.45
CA LEU A 292 3.02 -2.13 16.00
C LEU A 292 2.80 -0.83 15.22
N ALA A 293 2.55 0.30 15.89
CA ALA A 293 2.59 1.62 15.27
C ALA A 293 3.99 1.99 14.73
N PHE A 294 5.04 1.31 15.19
CA PHE A 294 6.41 1.53 14.71
C PHE A 294 6.83 0.55 13.61
N PHE A 295 5.96 -0.41 13.26
CA PHE A 295 6.13 -1.26 12.08
C PHE A 295 6.34 -0.39 10.83
N ASN A 296 7.24 -0.79 9.94
CA ASN A 296 7.62 0.00 8.76
C ASN A 296 7.96 1.47 9.10
N GLN A 297 8.70 1.71 10.20
CA GLN A 297 9.02 3.04 10.76
C GLN A 297 7.80 3.98 10.91
N GLY A 298 6.61 3.44 11.09
CA GLY A 298 5.36 4.20 11.14
C GLY A 298 4.87 4.72 9.78
N GLU A 299 5.52 4.38 8.69
CA GLU A 299 5.20 4.77 7.33
C GLU A 299 4.13 3.84 6.73
N VAL A 300 3.00 3.74 7.41
CA VAL A 300 1.87 2.87 7.07
C VAL A 300 0.58 3.67 7.04
N CYS A 301 -0.18 3.57 5.97
CA CYS A 301 -1.47 4.29 5.82
C CYS A 301 -2.48 3.93 6.92
N THR A 302 -2.45 2.70 7.43
CA THR A 302 -3.26 2.24 8.57
C THR A 302 -2.51 2.31 9.90
N CYS A 303 -1.36 3.00 9.99
CA CYS A 303 -0.62 3.12 11.23
C CYS A 303 -1.56 3.42 12.40
N PRO A 304 -1.55 2.61 13.50
CA PRO A 304 -2.36 2.85 14.68
C PRO A 304 -1.82 4.03 15.51
N SER A 305 -1.76 5.18 14.86
CA SER A 305 -1.08 6.38 15.35
C SER A 305 -1.83 7.16 16.41
N ARG A 306 -3.09 6.76 16.74
CA ARG A 306 -3.85 7.22 17.90
C ARG A 306 -4.15 6.04 18.81
N ALA A 307 -3.46 5.93 19.94
CA ALA A 307 -3.76 4.94 20.96
C ALA A 307 -4.77 5.52 21.96
N LEU A 308 -5.93 4.88 22.07
CA LEU A 308 -6.98 5.22 23.04
C LEU A 308 -6.96 4.18 24.14
N VAL A 309 -6.59 4.56 25.34
CA VAL A 309 -6.44 3.64 26.48
C VAL A 309 -7.49 3.97 27.55
N GLN A 310 -8.23 2.98 28.02
CA GLN A 310 -9.21 3.21 29.08
C GLN A 310 -8.52 3.71 30.36
N GLU A 311 -9.06 4.75 31.01
CA GLU A 311 -8.41 5.44 32.15
C GLU A 311 -8.02 4.48 33.27
N SER A 312 -8.88 3.51 33.57
CA SER A 312 -8.67 2.55 34.66
C SER A 312 -7.43 1.66 34.53
N ILE A 313 -6.91 1.47 33.32
CA ILE A 313 -5.74 0.63 33.04
C ILE A 313 -4.52 1.41 32.58
N TYR A 314 -4.63 2.71 32.38
CA TYR A 314 -3.60 3.51 31.71
C TYR A 314 -2.19 3.28 32.28
N ASP A 315 -2.02 3.49 33.56
CA ASP A 315 -0.70 3.42 34.22
C ASP A 315 -0.07 2.03 34.13
N ASP A 316 -0.86 0.98 34.39
CA ASP A 316 -0.35 -0.38 34.41
C ASP A 316 -0.13 -0.92 32.98
N PHE A 317 -1.00 -0.61 32.04
CA PHE A 317 -0.82 -0.97 30.65
C PHE A 317 0.41 -0.27 30.04
N MET A 318 0.57 1.05 30.29
CA MET A 318 1.71 1.80 29.79
C MET A 318 3.06 1.31 30.35
N LYS A 319 3.11 0.77 31.56
CA LYS A 319 4.33 0.11 32.09
C LYS A 319 4.74 -1.09 31.21
N VAL A 320 3.77 -1.87 30.72
CA VAL A 320 4.04 -3.01 29.82
C VAL A 320 4.48 -2.51 28.45
N VAL A 321 3.80 -1.51 27.89
CA VAL A 321 4.16 -0.89 26.61
C VAL A 321 5.58 -0.33 26.63
N MET A 322 5.95 0.43 27.64
CA MET A 322 7.27 1.05 27.77
C MET A 322 8.39 0.01 27.83
N LYS A 323 8.16 -1.14 28.50
CA LYS A 323 9.13 -2.26 28.51
C LYS A 323 9.38 -2.83 27.10
N LYS A 324 8.41 -2.76 26.19
CA LYS A 324 8.58 -3.19 24.79
C LYS A 324 9.32 -2.13 23.98
N ILE A 325 8.99 -0.86 24.15
CA ILE A 325 9.58 0.25 23.39
C ILE A 325 11.09 0.32 23.62
N VAL A 326 11.56 0.17 24.86
CA VAL A 326 13.01 0.20 25.17
C VAL A 326 13.79 -0.96 24.54
N LYS A 327 13.10 -2.02 24.08
CA LYS A 327 13.70 -3.16 23.38
C LYS A 327 13.77 -2.98 21.87
N ILE A 328 13.19 -1.92 21.32
CA ILE A 328 13.20 -1.66 19.87
C ILE A 328 14.64 -1.38 19.45
N LYS A 329 15.17 -2.28 18.63
CA LYS A 329 16.47 -2.10 17.98
C LYS A 329 16.31 -1.26 16.72
N ARG A 330 17.05 -0.14 16.68
CA ARG A 330 17.18 0.74 15.52
C ARG A 330 18.57 0.60 14.96
N GLY A 331 18.73 0.68 13.65
CA GLY A 331 20.07 0.53 13.07
C GLY A 331 20.04 0.17 11.59
N ASN A 332 21.07 -0.55 11.17
CA ASN A 332 21.18 -1.04 9.80
C ASN A 332 19.95 -1.90 9.45
N PRO A 333 19.12 -1.50 8.48
CA PRO A 333 17.93 -2.26 8.09
C PRO A 333 18.27 -3.64 7.50
N LEU A 334 19.49 -3.86 7.04
CA LEU A 334 19.96 -5.17 6.56
C LEU A 334 20.33 -6.16 7.67
N ASP A 335 20.32 -5.74 8.93
CA ASP A 335 20.42 -6.65 10.08
C ASP A 335 19.03 -7.19 10.42
N THR A 336 18.87 -8.53 10.42
CA THR A 336 17.61 -9.20 10.76
C THR A 336 17.14 -8.94 12.19
N GLU A 337 18.00 -8.42 13.06
CA GLU A 337 17.65 -8.01 14.43
C GLU A 337 17.13 -6.57 14.50
N THR A 338 17.36 -5.74 13.49
CA THR A 338 16.82 -4.37 13.43
C THR A 338 15.30 -4.41 13.32
N MET A 339 14.62 -3.63 14.16
CA MET A 339 13.16 -3.55 14.22
C MET A 339 12.60 -2.30 13.54
N VAL A 340 13.34 -1.20 13.58
CA VAL A 340 12.98 0.08 12.96
C VAL A 340 14.19 0.60 12.19
N GLY A 341 14.01 0.83 10.90
CA GLY A 341 15.02 1.35 9.98
C GLY A 341 14.96 2.86 9.80
N ALA A 342 15.45 3.34 8.65
CA ALA A 342 15.43 4.76 8.28
C ALA A 342 14.08 5.17 7.68
N GLN A 343 13.71 6.46 7.77
CA GLN A 343 12.58 7.05 7.03
C GLN A 343 12.90 7.08 5.54
N ALA A 344 11.92 6.89 4.68
CA ALA A 344 12.13 6.65 3.26
C ALA A 344 12.77 7.82 2.48
N SER A 345 12.77 9.03 3.01
CA SER A 345 13.37 10.21 2.36
C SER A 345 13.62 11.35 3.34
N GLU A 346 14.50 12.27 2.96
CA GLU A 346 14.75 13.53 3.69
C GLU A 346 13.47 14.34 3.87
N GLN A 347 12.65 14.46 2.82
CA GLN A 347 11.38 15.17 2.89
C GLN A 347 10.45 14.59 3.96
N GLN A 348 10.37 13.26 4.06
CA GLN A 348 9.53 12.61 5.06
C GLN A 348 10.12 12.75 6.46
N TYR A 349 11.44 12.63 6.59
CA TYR A 349 12.15 12.86 7.83
C TYR A 349 11.90 14.27 8.38
N ASP A 350 12.05 15.32 7.56
CA ASP A 350 11.81 16.71 7.94
C ASP A 350 10.34 16.97 8.30
N LYS A 351 9.41 16.35 7.56
CA LYS A 351 7.98 16.40 7.88
C LYS A 351 7.72 15.88 9.29
N ILE A 352 8.27 14.71 9.64
CA ILE A 352 8.07 14.12 10.97
C ILE A 352 8.62 15.03 12.05
N LEU A 353 9.84 15.54 11.88
CA LEU A 353 10.45 16.47 12.84
C LEU A 353 9.62 17.73 13.02
N SER A 354 9.00 18.25 11.96
CA SER A 354 8.09 19.40 12.06
C SER A 354 6.87 19.10 12.93
N TYR A 355 6.32 17.88 12.87
CA TYR A 355 5.21 17.47 13.74
C TYR A 355 5.61 17.25 15.18
N LEU A 356 6.83 16.82 15.46
CA LEU A 356 7.35 16.77 16.85
C LEU A 356 7.41 18.18 17.47
N LYS A 357 7.80 19.17 16.69
CA LYS A 357 7.77 20.57 17.09
C LYS A 357 6.34 21.07 17.33
N ILE A 358 5.42 20.79 16.41
CA ILE A 358 3.99 21.12 16.57
C ILE A 358 3.41 20.49 17.84
N ALA A 359 3.73 19.23 18.13
CA ALA A 359 3.29 18.57 19.35
C ALA A 359 3.72 19.31 20.60
N GLN A 360 4.98 19.76 20.65
CA GLN A 360 5.53 20.54 21.75
C GLN A 360 4.83 21.90 21.88
N GLU A 361 4.61 22.59 20.76
CA GLU A 361 3.92 23.90 20.73
C GLU A 361 2.46 23.80 21.19
N GLU A 362 1.79 22.69 20.89
CA GLU A 362 0.43 22.40 21.34
C GLU A 362 0.35 21.86 22.77
N GLY A 363 1.48 21.66 23.45
CA GLY A 363 1.55 21.20 24.83
C GLY A 363 1.33 19.69 25.02
N ALA A 364 1.59 18.86 24.02
CA ALA A 364 1.60 17.42 24.18
C ALA A 364 2.74 16.99 25.12
N GLU A 365 2.44 16.08 26.04
CA GLU A 365 3.44 15.49 26.94
C GLU A 365 4.28 14.45 26.20
N LEU A 366 5.59 14.63 26.16
CA LEU A 366 6.51 13.66 25.60
C LEU A 366 6.78 12.52 26.60
N LEU A 367 6.34 11.31 26.27
CA LEU A 367 6.55 10.12 27.10
C LEU A 367 7.87 9.42 26.78
N THR A 368 8.29 9.38 25.50
CA THR A 368 9.56 8.82 25.04
C THR A 368 9.85 9.27 23.59
N GLY A 369 11.12 9.20 23.18
CA GLY A 369 11.57 9.60 21.85
C GLY A 369 11.61 11.12 21.67
N GLY A 370 10.99 11.61 20.61
CA GLY A 370 10.81 13.05 20.37
C GLY A 370 11.93 13.72 19.58
N ALA A 371 12.86 12.98 19.01
CA ALA A 371 14.02 13.54 18.30
C ALA A 371 14.45 12.69 17.10
N ALA A 372 15.22 13.33 16.24
CA ALA A 372 16.08 12.64 15.30
C ALA A 372 17.07 11.73 16.04
N GLU A 373 17.41 10.62 15.42
CA GLU A 373 18.45 9.72 15.93
C GLU A 373 19.67 9.75 14.99
N ARG A 374 20.83 10.04 15.55
CA ARG A 374 22.08 9.95 14.81
C ARG A 374 22.78 8.64 15.17
N LEU A 375 22.89 7.77 14.19
CA LEU A 375 23.64 6.54 14.29
C LEU A 375 25.11 6.79 13.94
N GLU A 376 25.98 5.83 14.26
CA GLU A 376 27.42 5.95 14.03
C GLU A 376 27.84 5.32 12.69
N GLY A 377 29.06 5.65 12.23
CA GLY A 377 29.67 5.08 11.03
C GLY A 377 28.89 5.42 9.75
N ASP A 378 28.74 4.44 8.88
CA ASP A 378 28.11 4.58 7.57
C ASP A 378 26.61 4.96 7.63
N LEU A 379 25.98 4.79 8.80
CA LEU A 379 24.59 5.13 9.03
C LEU A 379 24.38 6.59 9.48
N SER A 380 25.45 7.35 9.69
CA SER A 380 25.40 8.71 10.28
C SER A 380 24.67 9.74 9.43
N SER A 381 24.58 9.52 8.12
CA SER A 381 23.85 10.36 7.16
C SER A 381 22.45 9.85 6.82
N GLY A 382 22.00 8.75 7.44
CA GLY A 382 20.67 8.19 7.21
C GLY A 382 19.57 8.93 7.98
N TYR A 383 18.34 8.71 7.59
CA TYR A 383 17.15 9.44 8.09
C TYR A 383 16.46 8.71 9.24
N TYR A 384 17.08 8.64 10.42
CA TYR A 384 16.57 7.90 11.57
C TYR A 384 15.84 8.80 12.56
N ILE A 385 14.68 8.34 13.04
CA ILE A 385 13.86 9.02 14.05
C ILE A 385 13.54 8.05 15.17
N GLN A 386 13.61 8.54 16.41
CA GLN A 386 13.27 7.77 17.59
C GLN A 386 11.77 7.43 17.62
N PRO A 387 11.39 6.16 17.90
CA PRO A 387 10.03 5.80 18.24
C PRO A 387 9.49 6.72 19.34
N THR A 388 8.41 7.45 19.04
CA THR A 388 7.93 8.55 19.84
C THR A 388 6.51 8.31 20.33
N LEU A 389 6.29 8.45 21.65
CA LEU A 389 4.97 8.50 22.26
C LEU A 389 4.69 9.89 22.83
N LEU A 390 3.53 10.43 22.48
CA LEU A 390 3.02 11.72 22.93
C LEU A 390 1.69 11.50 23.65
N LYS A 391 1.53 12.04 24.87
CA LYS A 391 0.23 12.07 25.53
C LYS A 391 -0.44 13.43 25.31
N GLY A 392 -1.71 13.40 24.98
CA GLY A 392 -2.45 14.62 24.70
C GLY A 392 -3.95 14.37 24.52
N HIS A 393 -4.61 15.25 23.82
CA HIS A 393 -6.04 15.15 23.54
C HIS A 393 -6.34 15.14 22.03
N ASN A 394 -7.46 14.53 21.66
CA ASN A 394 -7.81 14.24 20.27
C ASN A 394 -7.91 15.48 19.35
N LYS A 395 -7.99 16.70 19.89
CA LYS A 395 -8.08 17.94 19.09
C LYS A 395 -6.72 18.52 18.67
N MET A 396 -5.62 18.01 19.21
CA MET A 396 -4.28 18.41 18.77
C MET A 396 -4.02 17.94 17.33
N ARG A 397 -3.26 18.71 16.55
CA ARG A 397 -2.91 18.37 15.17
C ARG A 397 -2.24 17.01 15.06
N VAL A 398 -1.37 16.67 15.99
CA VAL A 398 -0.71 15.36 16.05
C VAL A 398 -1.66 14.18 16.25
N PHE A 399 -2.91 14.42 16.66
CA PHE A 399 -3.99 13.42 16.74
C PHE A 399 -4.94 13.47 15.55
N GLN A 400 -4.96 14.55 14.78
CA GLN A 400 -5.88 14.72 13.65
C GLN A 400 -5.20 14.57 12.28
N GLU A 401 -3.96 15.01 12.16
CA GLU A 401 -3.23 15.01 10.89
C GLU A 401 -2.32 13.79 10.75
N GLU A 402 -2.16 13.31 9.52
CA GLU A 402 -1.30 12.16 9.21
C GLU A 402 0.17 12.56 9.22
N ILE A 403 0.92 12.07 10.21
CA ILE A 403 2.37 12.30 10.34
C ILE A 403 3.14 11.36 9.40
N PHE A 404 2.72 10.10 9.32
CA PHE A 404 3.32 9.04 8.51
C PHE A 404 4.76 8.72 8.92
N GLY A 405 4.96 8.48 10.22
CA GLY A 405 6.26 8.18 10.83
C GLY A 405 6.08 7.57 12.23
N PRO A 406 7.18 7.30 12.95
CA PRO A 406 7.16 6.56 14.21
C PRO A 406 6.69 7.43 15.39
N VAL A 407 5.50 8.03 15.27
CA VAL A 407 4.92 8.94 16.27
C VAL A 407 3.49 8.52 16.57
N VAL A 408 3.21 8.24 17.86
CA VAL A 408 1.91 7.83 18.36
C VAL A 408 1.39 8.85 19.38
N GLY A 409 0.18 9.34 19.14
CA GLY A 409 -0.57 10.11 20.13
C GLY A 409 -1.38 9.19 21.04
N ILE A 410 -1.26 9.36 22.35
CA ILE A 410 -2.00 8.59 23.35
C ILE A 410 -2.98 9.50 24.06
N THR A 411 -4.25 9.09 24.11
CA THR A 411 -5.29 9.74 24.90
C THR A 411 -6.06 8.70 25.69
N THR A 412 -6.72 9.12 26.78
CA THR A 412 -7.54 8.23 27.58
C THR A 412 -9.03 8.40 27.28
N PHE A 413 -9.84 7.42 27.66
CA PHE A 413 -11.30 7.45 27.61
C PHE A 413 -11.88 6.74 28.83
N LYS A 414 -13.13 7.07 29.18
CA LYS A 414 -13.81 6.54 30.38
C LYS A 414 -14.63 5.30 30.07
N ASP A 415 -15.39 5.35 28.98
CA ASP A 415 -16.35 4.32 28.62
C ASP A 415 -16.39 4.05 27.09
N GLU A 416 -17.18 3.05 26.71
CA GLU A 416 -17.33 2.64 25.32
C GLU A 416 -17.87 3.76 24.40
N ALA A 417 -18.76 4.59 24.91
CA ALA A 417 -19.35 5.68 24.14
C ALA A 417 -18.32 6.79 23.83
N GLU A 418 -17.52 7.17 24.82
CA GLU A 418 -16.43 8.13 24.64
C GLU A 418 -15.33 7.58 23.71
N ALA A 419 -14.93 6.30 23.89
CA ALA A 419 -13.99 5.64 22.99
C ALA A 419 -14.44 5.71 21.54
N LEU A 420 -15.72 5.39 21.28
CA LEU A 420 -16.30 5.43 19.94
C LEU A 420 -16.35 6.86 19.39
N ALA A 421 -16.72 7.84 20.22
CA ALA A 421 -16.77 9.24 19.82
C ALA A 421 -15.38 9.75 19.39
N ILE A 422 -14.34 9.48 20.19
CA ILE A 422 -12.95 9.84 19.88
C ILE A 422 -12.45 9.09 18.63
N ALA A 423 -12.72 7.80 18.54
CA ALA A 423 -12.29 6.97 17.39
C ALA A 423 -12.82 7.53 16.06
N ASN A 424 -14.09 7.94 16.03
CA ASN A 424 -14.76 8.46 14.84
C ASN A 424 -14.52 9.95 14.56
N ASP A 425 -13.96 10.70 15.52
CA ASP A 425 -13.66 12.12 15.40
C ASP A 425 -12.34 12.36 14.66
N SER A 426 -12.38 12.12 13.37
CA SER A 426 -11.31 12.30 12.39
C SER A 426 -11.89 12.43 10.99
N GLU A 427 -11.22 13.13 10.09
CA GLU A 427 -11.58 13.17 8.68
C GLU A 427 -11.28 11.84 7.95
N PHE A 428 -10.45 11.00 8.55
CA PHE A 428 -10.01 9.71 8.03
C PHE A 428 -10.89 8.54 8.52
N GLY A 429 -10.78 7.42 7.82
CA GLY A 429 -11.48 6.18 8.16
C GLY A 429 -10.89 4.98 7.44
N LEU A 430 -9.57 4.81 7.46
CA LEU A 430 -8.90 3.69 6.78
C LEU A 430 -8.92 2.42 7.64
N GLY A 431 -8.26 2.47 8.79
CA GLY A 431 -8.13 1.34 9.71
C GLY A 431 -8.51 1.71 11.14
N ALA A 432 -8.75 0.69 11.97
CA ALA A 432 -8.90 0.79 13.42
C ALA A 432 -8.50 -0.52 14.11
N GLY A 433 -7.96 -0.43 15.31
CA GLY A 433 -7.69 -1.55 16.21
C GLY A 433 -8.60 -1.55 17.43
N LEU A 434 -8.94 -2.72 17.91
CA LEU A 434 -9.80 -2.92 19.07
C LEU A 434 -9.27 -4.08 19.92
N TRP A 435 -9.00 -3.83 21.19
CA TRP A 435 -8.45 -4.81 22.13
C TRP A 435 -9.42 -5.00 23.29
N THR A 436 -10.05 -6.15 23.37
CA THR A 436 -11.03 -6.52 24.39
C THR A 436 -11.22 -8.05 24.42
N ARG A 437 -11.59 -8.60 25.56
CA ARG A 437 -12.00 -10.01 25.70
C ARG A 437 -13.53 -10.16 25.63
N ASP A 438 -14.29 -9.06 25.62
CA ASP A 438 -15.74 -9.08 25.47
C ASP A 438 -16.13 -9.16 23.99
N ILE A 439 -16.64 -10.32 23.56
CA ILE A 439 -17.07 -10.55 22.18
C ILE A 439 -18.22 -9.65 21.74
N ASN A 440 -19.14 -9.30 22.66
CA ASN A 440 -20.25 -8.41 22.35
C ASN A 440 -19.76 -6.97 22.10
N ARG A 441 -18.80 -6.50 22.91
CA ARG A 441 -18.13 -5.22 22.70
C ARG A 441 -17.37 -5.23 21.39
N ALA A 442 -16.60 -6.28 21.11
CA ALA A 442 -15.86 -6.44 19.88
C ALA A 442 -16.76 -6.28 18.65
N TYR A 443 -17.91 -6.93 18.65
CA TYR A 443 -18.87 -6.83 17.55
C TYR A 443 -19.52 -5.45 17.45
N ARG A 444 -20.04 -4.90 18.57
CA ARG A 444 -20.70 -3.58 18.57
C ARG A 444 -19.76 -2.48 18.12
N MET A 445 -18.58 -2.42 18.72
CA MET A 445 -17.57 -1.39 18.41
C MET A 445 -17.05 -1.56 16.97
N GLY A 446 -16.72 -2.79 16.56
CA GLY A 446 -16.27 -3.07 15.21
C GLY A 446 -17.28 -2.64 14.14
N ARG A 447 -18.58 -2.74 14.42
CA ARG A 447 -19.65 -2.27 13.53
C ARG A 447 -19.85 -0.75 13.57
N ALA A 448 -19.58 -0.12 14.69
CA ALA A 448 -19.85 1.32 14.92
C ALA A 448 -18.68 2.22 14.52
N ILE A 449 -17.45 1.71 14.52
CA ILE A 449 -16.26 2.43 14.08
C ILE A 449 -16.35 2.68 12.56
N LYS A 450 -16.17 3.94 12.15
CA LYS A 450 -16.24 4.38 10.75
C LYS A 450 -14.88 4.25 10.06
N ALA A 451 -14.44 3.01 9.89
CA ALA A 451 -13.22 2.65 9.16
C ALA A 451 -13.51 1.45 8.23
N GLY A 452 -12.77 1.40 7.12
CA GLY A 452 -12.96 0.34 6.15
C GLY A 452 -12.40 -1.01 6.59
N ARG A 453 -11.38 -1.01 7.46
CA ARG A 453 -10.81 -2.19 8.10
C ARG A 453 -10.78 -2.02 9.61
N VAL A 454 -11.35 -2.98 10.35
CA VAL A 454 -11.25 -3.05 11.81
C VAL A 454 -10.63 -4.38 12.22
N TRP A 455 -9.54 -4.31 12.98
CA TRP A 455 -8.89 -5.47 13.57
C TRP A 455 -9.30 -5.60 15.04
N THR A 456 -9.65 -6.79 15.46
CA THR A 456 -9.92 -7.09 16.88
C THR A 456 -8.89 -8.07 17.39
N ASN A 457 -8.18 -7.69 18.47
CA ASN A 457 -7.14 -8.49 19.12
C ASN A 457 -5.97 -8.91 18.19
N CYS A 458 -5.77 -8.14 17.13
CA CYS A 458 -4.64 -8.20 16.19
C CYS A 458 -4.49 -6.84 15.48
N TYR A 459 -3.41 -6.67 14.73
CA TYR A 459 -3.21 -5.51 13.85
C TYR A 459 -2.29 -5.89 12.67
N HIS A 460 -2.28 -5.11 11.58
CA HIS A 460 -1.42 -5.32 10.40
C HIS A 460 -1.55 -6.68 9.71
N LEU A 461 -2.74 -7.32 9.76
CA LEU A 461 -3.02 -8.50 8.96
C LEU A 461 -3.71 -8.08 7.65
N TYR A 462 -3.08 -8.39 6.51
CA TYR A 462 -3.55 -8.02 5.17
C TYR A 462 -3.74 -9.22 4.24
N PRO A 463 -4.60 -10.18 4.60
CA PRO A 463 -4.82 -11.34 3.74
C PRO A 463 -5.49 -10.90 2.42
N ALA A 464 -5.04 -11.46 1.30
CA ALA A 464 -5.48 -11.11 -0.04
C ALA A 464 -7.01 -11.29 -0.25
N HIS A 465 -7.63 -12.20 0.49
CA HIS A 465 -9.06 -12.50 0.42
C HIS A 465 -9.95 -11.60 1.30
N ALA A 466 -9.38 -10.62 2.01
CA ALA A 466 -10.15 -9.68 2.82
C ALA A 466 -10.12 -8.28 2.22
N ALA A 467 -11.29 -7.71 1.95
CA ALA A 467 -11.42 -6.39 1.34
C ALA A 467 -10.72 -5.32 2.18
N PHE A 468 -9.99 -4.42 1.52
CA PHE A 468 -9.29 -3.30 2.11
C PHE A 468 -9.72 -2.00 1.45
N GLY A 469 -9.81 -0.91 2.21
CA GLY A 469 -10.11 0.41 1.67
C GLY A 469 -10.72 1.35 2.68
N GLY A 470 -10.69 2.65 2.36
CA GLY A 470 -11.07 3.71 3.28
C GLY A 470 -12.55 4.04 3.30
N TYR A 471 -12.97 4.64 4.43
CA TYR A 471 -14.15 5.48 4.57
C TYR A 471 -13.70 6.94 4.55
N LYS A 472 -14.64 7.87 4.41
CA LYS A 472 -14.40 9.31 4.49
C LYS A 472 -13.28 9.75 3.51
N LYS A 473 -12.28 10.52 3.98
CA LYS A 473 -11.16 11.00 3.15
C LYS A 473 -10.02 9.99 2.98
N SER A 474 -10.21 8.75 3.43
CA SER A 474 -9.18 7.70 3.29
C SER A 474 -9.28 6.89 2.01
N GLY A 475 -10.25 7.14 1.16
CA GLY A 475 -10.29 6.54 -0.16
C GLY A 475 -11.67 6.23 -0.72
N VAL A 476 -11.67 5.82 -1.99
CA VAL A 476 -12.84 5.41 -2.76
C VAL A 476 -12.51 4.12 -3.50
N GLY A 477 -13.38 3.13 -3.40
CA GLY A 477 -13.14 1.78 -3.90
C GLY A 477 -12.61 0.85 -2.84
N ARG A 478 -12.16 -0.31 -3.27
CA ARG A 478 -11.53 -1.33 -2.40
C ARG A 478 -10.34 -1.95 -3.11
N GLU A 479 -9.36 -2.36 -2.33
CA GLU A 479 -8.25 -3.23 -2.74
C GLU A 479 -8.47 -4.63 -2.15
N ASN A 480 -7.80 -5.63 -2.71
CA ASN A 480 -7.90 -7.02 -2.29
C ASN A 480 -9.33 -7.60 -2.44
N HIS A 481 -9.53 -8.87 -2.02
CA HIS A 481 -10.78 -9.59 -2.20
C HIS A 481 -11.20 -9.69 -3.68
N LYS A 482 -11.99 -10.70 -4.02
CA LYS A 482 -12.48 -10.91 -5.39
C LYS A 482 -13.23 -9.71 -6.00
N MET A 483 -13.83 -8.84 -5.15
CA MET A 483 -14.50 -7.63 -5.59
C MET A 483 -13.59 -6.64 -6.33
N MET A 484 -12.25 -6.79 -6.18
CA MET A 484 -11.29 -5.96 -6.91
C MET A 484 -11.34 -6.21 -8.42
N LEU A 485 -11.75 -7.40 -8.87
CA LEU A 485 -11.95 -7.68 -10.29
C LEU A 485 -13.00 -6.76 -10.91
N ASP A 486 -14.07 -6.42 -10.17
CA ASP A 486 -15.13 -5.51 -10.63
C ASP A 486 -14.60 -4.08 -10.91
N HIS A 487 -13.50 -3.69 -10.25
CA HIS A 487 -12.84 -2.42 -10.49
C HIS A 487 -11.94 -2.41 -11.74
N TYR A 488 -11.63 -3.57 -12.31
CA TYR A 488 -10.80 -3.74 -13.52
C TYR A 488 -11.55 -4.36 -14.69
N GLN A 489 -12.87 -4.48 -14.57
CA GLN A 489 -13.76 -5.04 -15.57
C GLN A 489 -14.99 -4.14 -15.77
N GLN A 490 -15.65 -4.33 -16.88
CA GLN A 490 -16.98 -3.79 -17.14
C GLN A 490 -17.93 -4.93 -17.50
N THR A 491 -19.19 -4.80 -17.08
CA THR A 491 -20.20 -5.81 -17.35
C THR A 491 -20.93 -5.48 -18.65
N LYS A 492 -20.86 -6.39 -19.63
CA LYS A 492 -21.70 -6.32 -20.83
C LYS A 492 -22.93 -7.19 -20.62
N ASN A 493 -24.10 -6.61 -20.84
CA ASN A 493 -25.33 -7.38 -20.97
C ASN A 493 -25.60 -7.67 -22.45
N LEU A 494 -25.80 -8.93 -22.78
CA LEU A 494 -26.22 -9.39 -24.11
C LEU A 494 -27.60 -10.02 -24.00
N LEU A 495 -28.60 -9.41 -24.67
CA LEU A 495 -29.93 -9.97 -24.82
C LEU A 495 -30.02 -10.71 -26.15
N VAL A 496 -30.41 -11.96 -26.09
CA VAL A 496 -30.62 -12.79 -27.28
C VAL A 496 -32.06 -13.27 -27.30
N SER A 497 -32.81 -12.81 -28.33
CA SER A 497 -34.13 -13.33 -28.62
C SER A 497 -34.10 -14.23 -29.86
N TYR A 498 -34.70 -15.40 -29.74
CA TYR A 498 -34.97 -16.30 -30.87
C TYR A 498 -36.46 -16.37 -31.23
N ASP A 499 -37.25 -15.37 -30.72
CA ASP A 499 -38.60 -15.14 -31.21
C ASP A 499 -38.54 -14.59 -32.65
N ILE A 500 -39.32 -15.18 -33.53
CA ILE A 500 -39.41 -14.77 -34.94
C ILE A 500 -40.52 -13.77 -35.19
N ASN A 501 -41.35 -13.50 -34.21
CA ASN A 501 -42.49 -12.60 -34.33
C ASN A 501 -42.08 -11.14 -34.11
N PRO A 502 -42.68 -10.19 -34.87
CA PRO A 502 -42.47 -8.77 -34.61
C PRO A 502 -43.09 -8.35 -33.29
N LEU A 503 -42.53 -7.32 -32.64
CA LEU A 503 -43.06 -6.78 -31.39
C LEU A 503 -44.41 -6.07 -31.54
N GLY A 504 -44.82 -5.73 -32.76
CA GLY A 504 -46.12 -5.15 -33.08
C GLY A 504 -46.31 -3.70 -32.67
N PHE A 505 -45.21 -2.96 -32.52
CA PHE A 505 -45.28 -1.51 -32.24
C PHE A 505 -45.39 -0.64 -33.49
N PHE A 506 -45.13 -1.15 -34.68
CA PHE A 506 -45.12 -0.45 -35.94
C PHE A 506 -45.78 -1.28 -37.01
#